data_5cfc799e4ea633516bf02303e257129f
#
_entry.id   5cfc799e4ea633516bf02303e257129f
#
_cell.length_a   1.000
_cell.length_b   1.000
_cell.length_c   1.000
_cell.angle_alpha   90.00
_cell.angle_beta   90.00
_cell.angle_gamma   90.00
#
_symmetry.space_group_name_H-M   'P 1'
#
loop_
_entity.id
_entity.type
_entity.pdbx_description
1 polymer ?
#
loop_
_entity_poly.entity_id
_entity_poly.type
_entity_poly.pdbx_seq_one_letter_code
_entity_poly.pdbx_strand_id
1 'polypeptide(L)'
;MNIGKIIAGVIVALAATVFFSIFIVKEVNQAIVLQFGDPKKIVTKAGLNFKLPFIQNVVFLDKRILNLDNAPEEVIEADQKRLIEDAIARFKIVDPLKFYISVGNERVARSRLSTIINSRIRGVLGTQELATLLSTDRTKQMSI
;
A
#
# COMPACT_ATOMS: atom_id res chain seq x y z
N MET A 1 6.44 55.00 0.24
CA MET A 1 6.24 53.56 0.34
C MET A 1 4.80 53.26 -0.12
N ASN A 2 4.61 52.57 -1.24
CA ASN A 2 3.30 52.50 -1.90
C ASN A 2 2.40 51.42 -1.21
N ILE A 3 1.59 51.85 -0.27
CA ILE A 3 0.63 50.99 0.48
C ILE A 3 -0.16 50.07 -0.47
N GLY A 4 -0.55 50.59 -1.65
CA GLY A 4 -1.26 49.79 -2.67
C GLY A 4 -0.45 48.56 -3.16
N LYS A 5 0.85 48.67 -3.32
CA LYS A 5 1.72 47.53 -3.72
C LYS A 5 1.85 46.51 -2.62
N ILE A 6 1.87 46.96 -1.36
CA ILE A 6 1.94 46.04 -0.18
C ILE A 6 0.61 45.28 -0.06
N ILE A 7 -0.54 45.96 -0.20
CA ILE A 7 -1.87 45.34 -0.18
C ILE A 7 -2.01 44.32 -1.32
N ALA A 8 -1.59 44.66 -2.54
CA ALA A 8 -1.59 43.76 -3.67
C ALA A 8 -0.73 42.53 -3.42
N GLY A 9 0.47 42.69 -2.84
CA GLY A 9 1.35 41.60 -2.47
C GLY A 9 0.74 40.65 -1.42
N VAL A 10 0.07 41.19 -0.41
CA VAL A 10 -0.64 40.40 0.62
C VAL A 10 -1.78 39.60 0.02
N ILE A 11 -2.59 40.22 -0.88
CA ILE A 11 -3.70 39.53 -1.55
C ILE A 11 -3.19 38.37 -2.40
N VAL A 12 -2.11 38.57 -3.16
CA VAL A 12 -1.49 37.52 -3.97
C VAL A 12 -0.95 36.38 -3.09
N ALA A 13 -0.29 36.72 -1.98
CA ALA A 13 0.19 35.71 -1.04
C ALA A 13 -0.94 34.88 -0.41
N LEU A 14 -2.04 35.52 -0.03
CA LEU A 14 -3.24 34.85 0.48
C LEU A 14 -3.87 33.95 -0.57
N ALA A 15 -4.03 34.43 -1.80
CA ALA A 15 -4.58 33.64 -2.89
C ALA A 15 -3.70 32.40 -3.21
N ALA A 16 -2.39 32.58 -3.23
CA ALA A 16 -1.44 31.48 -3.40
C ALA A 16 -1.56 30.44 -2.27
N THR A 17 -1.64 30.87 -1.02
CA THR A 17 -1.81 29.99 0.14
C THR A 17 -3.09 29.17 0.05
N VAL A 18 -4.21 29.77 -0.35
CA VAL A 18 -5.48 29.07 -0.55
C VAL A 18 -5.37 28.05 -1.68
N PHE A 19 -4.71 28.40 -2.77
CA PHE A 19 -4.51 27.48 -3.90
C PHE A 19 -3.69 26.24 -3.52
N PHE A 20 -2.63 26.40 -2.75
CA PHE A 20 -1.81 25.29 -2.25
C PHE A 20 -2.45 24.49 -1.11
N SER A 21 -3.55 25.00 -0.55
CA SER A 21 -4.31 24.33 0.51
C SER A 21 -5.23 23.23 0.00
N ILE A 22 -5.56 23.22 -1.27
CA ILE A 22 -6.57 22.32 -1.86
C ILE A 22 -5.90 21.07 -2.41
N PHE A 23 -6.50 19.89 -2.13
CA PHE A 23 -6.11 18.63 -2.78
C PHE A 23 -7.34 17.79 -3.09
N ILE A 24 -7.24 16.96 -4.14
CA ILE A 24 -8.32 16.11 -4.61
C ILE A 24 -7.97 14.66 -4.34
N VAL A 25 -8.90 13.95 -3.69
CA VAL A 25 -8.83 12.49 -3.48
C VAL A 25 -9.69 11.82 -4.55
N LYS A 26 -9.08 10.94 -5.35
CA LYS A 26 -9.79 10.14 -6.35
C LYS A 26 -10.53 8.98 -5.66
N GLU A 27 -11.57 8.43 -6.31
CA GLU A 27 -12.35 7.29 -5.77
C GLU A 27 -11.52 6.04 -5.53
N VAL A 28 -10.46 5.84 -6.32
CA VAL A 28 -9.54 4.70 -6.22
C VAL A 28 -8.52 4.87 -5.09
N ASN A 29 -8.41 6.07 -4.53
CA ASN A 29 -7.42 6.41 -3.51
C ASN A 29 -8.09 6.72 -2.17
N GLN A 30 -7.32 6.54 -1.13
CA GLN A 30 -7.55 7.10 0.20
C GLN A 30 -6.33 7.92 0.59
N ALA A 31 -6.50 8.93 1.41
CA ALA A 31 -5.44 9.84 1.75
C ALA A 31 -5.28 9.97 3.27
N ILE A 32 -4.03 10.07 3.72
CA ILE A 32 -3.68 10.40 5.10
C ILE A 32 -3.02 11.77 5.07
N VAL A 33 -3.56 12.69 5.85
CA VAL A 33 -2.96 14.00 6.06
C VAL A 33 -2.03 13.91 7.26
N LEU A 34 -0.76 14.09 7.00
CA LEU A 34 0.30 14.06 8.01
C LEU A 34 0.66 15.50 8.40
N GLN A 35 0.88 15.72 9.68
CA GLN A 35 1.42 16.96 10.21
C GLN A 35 2.73 16.66 10.93
N PHE A 36 3.85 17.13 10.40
CA PHE A 36 5.20 16.82 10.90
C PHE A 36 5.47 15.30 11.01
N GLY A 37 4.88 14.50 10.10
CA GLY A 37 5.01 13.04 10.10
C GLY A 37 3.94 12.31 10.91
N ASP A 38 3.15 13.01 11.73
CA ASP A 38 2.09 12.42 12.55
C ASP A 38 0.75 12.42 11.81
N PRO A 39 0.02 11.29 11.71
CA PRO A 39 -1.27 11.20 11.03
C PRO A 39 -2.36 11.93 11.80
N LYS A 40 -2.88 13.02 11.25
CA LYS A 40 -3.93 13.84 11.86
C LYS A 40 -5.32 13.60 11.29
N LYS A 41 -5.42 13.33 10.00
CA LYS A 41 -6.71 13.17 9.32
C LYS A 41 -6.63 12.08 8.27
N ILE A 42 -7.66 11.24 8.24
CA ILE A 42 -7.84 10.21 7.22
C ILE A 42 -9.00 10.63 6.31
N VAL A 43 -8.79 10.58 5.00
CA VAL A 43 -9.79 10.89 3.99
C VAL A 43 -10.00 9.64 3.12
N THR A 44 -11.11 8.96 3.34
CA THR A 44 -11.50 7.75 2.61
C THR A 44 -12.51 8.02 1.50
N LYS A 45 -13.18 9.19 1.56
CA LYS A 45 -14.15 9.63 0.55
C LYS A 45 -13.46 10.44 -0.52
N ALA A 46 -13.82 10.17 -1.78
CA ALA A 46 -13.38 10.96 -2.91
C ALA A 46 -13.95 12.38 -2.83
N GLY A 47 -13.20 13.32 -3.35
CA GLY A 47 -13.63 14.71 -3.40
C GLY A 47 -12.53 15.70 -3.08
N LEU A 48 -12.95 16.95 -2.99
CA LEU A 48 -12.10 18.09 -2.71
C LEU A 48 -11.89 18.21 -1.20
N ASN A 49 -10.64 18.30 -0.78
CA ASN A 49 -10.25 18.40 0.61
C ASN A 49 -9.24 19.53 0.81
N PHE A 50 -9.12 19.98 2.06
CA PHE A 50 -8.21 21.06 2.44
C PHE A 50 -7.13 20.53 3.38
N LYS A 51 -5.92 21.05 3.19
CA LYS A 51 -4.76 20.85 4.07
C LYS A 51 -4.11 22.18 4.40
N LEU A 52 -3.38 22.26 5.46
CA LEU A 52 -2.54 23.42 5.76
C LEU A 52 -1.26 23.34 4.91
N PRO A 53 -1.04 24.27 3.98
CA PRO A 53 0.17 24.30 3.18
C PRO A 53 1.41 24.46 4.11
N PHE A 54 2.56 23.94 3.68
CA PHE A 54 3.84 23.97 4.38
C PHE A 54 3.94 23.10 5.65
N ILE A 55 2.82 22.87 6.36
CA ILE A 55 2.81 22.14 7.64
C ILE A 55 2.32 20.71 7.44
N GLN A 56 1.38 20.51 6.51
CA GLN A 56 0.73 19.21 6.28
C GLN A 56 1.12 18.62 4.94
N ASN A 57 1.50 17.35 4.97
CA ASN A 57 1.73 16.52 3.79
C ASN A 57 0.60 15.51 3.61
N VAL A 58 0.29 15.16 2.36
CA VAL A 58 -0.75 14.17 2.05
C VAL A 58 -0.09 12.94 1.43
N VAL A 59 -0.34 11.79 2.02
CA VAL A 59 0.06 10.49 1.50
C VAL A 59 -1.16 9.80 0.93
N PHE A 60 -1.10 9.43 -0.36
CA PHE A 60 -2.15 8.69 -1.04
C PHE A 60 -1.84 7.20 -0.99
N LEU A 61 -2.85 6.40 -0.67
CA LEU A 61 -2.81 4.95 -0.66
C LEU A 61 -3.90 4.43 -1.61
N ASP A 62 -3.60 3.38 -2.36
CA ASP A 62 -4.58 2.76 -3.25
C ASP A 62 -5.63 1.99 -2.42
N LYS A 63 -6.91 2.20 -2.73
CA LYS A 63 -8.06 1.55 -2.07
C LYS A 63 -8.47 0.25 -2.76
N ARG A 64 -7.96 0.01 -3.96
CA ARG A 64 -8.29 -1.17 -4.77
C ARG A 64 -7.59 -2.42 -4.22
N ILE A 65 -7.97 -3.54 -4.79
CA ILE A 65 -7.23 -4.79 -4.62
C ILE A 65 -5.96 -4.70 -5.44
N LEU A 66 -4.84 -4.88 -4.80
CA LEU A 66 -3.51 -4.83 -5.40
C LEU A 66 -2.99 -6.25 -5.60
N ASN A 67 -2.42 -6.51 -6.77
CA ASN A 67 -1.73 -7.76 -7.03
C ASN A 67 -0.30 -7.70 -6.49
N LEU A 68 0.12 -8.80 -5.93
CA LEU A 68 1.48 -9.07 -5.54
C LEU A 68 1.97 -10.27 -6.35
N ASP A 69 2.71 -10.01 -7.42
CA ASP A 69 3.35 -11.04 -8.21
C ASP A 69 4.73 -11.28 -7.60
N ASN A 70 4.94 -12.47 -7.08
CA ASN A 70 6.26 -12.89 -6.64
C ASN A 70 7.05 -13.39 -7.85
N ALA A 71 8.34 -13.09 -7.89
CA ALA A 71 9.21 -13.71 -8.89
C ALA A 71 9.19 -15.23 -8.69
N PRO A 72 9.18 -16.01 -9.78
CA PRO A 72 9.29 -17.46 -9.69
C PRO A 72 10.54 -17.86 -8.89
N GLU A 73 10.36 -18.72 -7.92
CA GLU A 73 11.42 -19.17 -7.03
C GLU A 73 11.63 -20.69 -7.15
N GLU A 74 12.88 -21.12 -7.19
CA GLU A 74 13.21 -22.54 -7.12
C GLU A 74 13.11 -23.01 -5.66
N VAL A 75 12.23 -23.96 -5.41
CA VAL A 75 12.09 -24.62 -4.11
C VAL A 75 12.54 -26.08 -4.24
N ILE A 76 13.33 -26.53 -3.27
CA ILE A 76 13.72 -27.93 -3.16
C ILE A 76 12.71 -28.63 -2.25
N GLU A 77 12.02 -29.61 -2.79
CA GLU A 77 11.09 -30.45 -2.02
C GLU A 77 11.79 -31.48 -1.14
N ALA A 78 11.01 -32.14 -0.28
CA ALA A 78 11.49 -33.22 0.56
C ALA A 78 12.12 -34.38 -0.26
N ASP A 79 11.66 -34.61 -1.48
CA ASP A 79 12.16 -35.59 -2.45
C ASP A 79 13.43 -35.17 -3.21
N GLN A 80 14.05 -34.05 -2.83
CA GLN A 80 15.20 -33.43 -3.52
C GLN A 80 14.96 -33.05 -4.98
N LYS A 81 13.72 -32.92 -5.39
CA LYS A 81 13.32 -32.40 -6.71
C LYS A 81 13.23 -30.89 -6.68
N ARG A 82 13.64 -30.25 -7.76
CA ARG A 82 13.51 -28.79 -7.96
C ARG A 82 12.15 -28.49 -8.54
N LEU A 83 11.38 -27.66 -7.86
CA LEU A 83 10.12 -27.12 -8.33
C LEU A 83 10.27 -25.61 -8.58
N ILE A 84 9.77 -25.13 -9.71
CA ILE A 84 9.65 -23.70 -9.97
C ILE A 84 8.24 -23.31 -9.56
N GLU A 85 8.14 -22.43 -8.57
CA GLU A 85 6.88 -21.97 -8.04
C GLU A 85 6.62 -20.54 -8.47
N ASP A 86 5.39 -20.29 -8.94
CA ASP A 86 4.86 -18.97 -9.25
C ASP A 86 3.63 -18.70 -8.39
N ALA A 87 3.74 -17.75 -7.46
CA ALA A 87 2.70 -17.42 -6.52
C ALA A 87 2.15 -16.01 -6.74
N ILE A 88 0.85 -15.92 -7.01
CA ILE A 88 0.13 -14.65 -7.15
C ILE A 88 -0.72 -14.44 -5.90
N ALA A 89 -0.44 -13.36 -5.18
CA ALA A 89 -1.26 -12.96 -4.04
C ALA A 89 -1.99 -11.65 -4.32
N ARG A 90 -3.11 -11.44 -3.63
CA ARG A 90 -3.89 -10.20 -3.71
C ARG A 90 -4.11 -9.65 -2.31
N PHE A 91 -3.92 -8.35 -2.15
CA PHE A 91 -4.17 -7.68 -0.88
C PHE A 91 -4.88 -6.34 -1.07
N LYS A 92 -5.51 -5.86 -0.01
CA LYS A 92 -6.21 -4.57 0.01
C LYS A 92 -5.92 -3.84 1.30
N ILE A 93 -5.72 -2.53 1.22
CA ILE A 93 -5.54 -1.66 2.38
C ILE A 93 -6.92 -1.25 2.90
N VAL A 94 -7.36 -1.89 3.98
CA VAL A 94 -8.68 -1.62 4.60
C VAL A 94 -8.61 -0.44 5.55
N ASP A 95 -7.59 -0.40 6.42
CA ASP A 95 -7.37 0.66 7.39
C ASP A 95 -6.08 1.40 7.04
N PRO A 96 -6.17 2.60 6.44
CA PRO A 96 -5.00 3.37 6.02
C PRO A 96 -4.13 3.79 7.21
N LEU A 97 -4.73 4.09 8.38
CA LEU A 97 -3.98 4.52 9.54
C LEU A 97 -3.09 3.42 10.09
N LYS A 98 -3.69 2.25 10.33
CA LYS A 98 -2.93 1.08 10.82
C LYS A 98 -1.86 0.67 9.83
N PHE A 99 -2.19 0.71 8.53
CA PHE A 99 -1.24 0.43 7.45
C PHE A 99 -0.05 1.38 7.50
N TYR A 100 -0.30 2.68 7.58
CA TYR A 100 0.76 3.69 7.60
C TYR A 100 1.67 3.55 8.83
N ILE A 101 1.09 3.35 10.02
CA ILE A 101 1.84 3.18 11.27
C ILE A 101 2.69 1.90 11.25
N SER A 102 2.14 0.79 10.71
CA SER A 102 2.80 -0.53 10.75
C SER A 102 3.83 -0.72 9.65
N VAL A 103 3.59 -0.17 8.47
CA VAL A 103 4.34 -0.48 7.24
C VAL A 103 4.90 0.78 6.58
N GLY A 104 4.23 1.90 6.70
CA GLY A 104 4.59 3.21 6.14
C GLY A 104 4.17 3.40 4.69
N ASN A 105 4.49 2.51 3.78
CA ASN A 105 4.17 2.65 2.35
C ASN A 105 3.94 1.30 1.65
N GLU A 106 3.35 1.33 0.45
CA GLU A 106 3.01 0.15 -0.33
C GLU A 106 4.23 -0.68 -0.77
N ARG A 107 5.36 -0.04 -1.02
CA ARG A 107 6.59 -0.74 -1.43
C ARG A 107 7.09 -1.66 -0.31
N VAL A 108 7.13 -1.14 0.91
CA VAL A 108 7.52 -1.92 2.10
C VAL A 108 6.49 -3.02 2.37
N ALA A 109 5.19 -2.74 2.19
CA ALA A 109 4.14 -3.75 2.31
C ALA A 109 4.37 -4.92 1.35
N ARG A 110 4.60 -4.64 0.07
CA ARG A 110 4.87 -5.66 -0.95
C ARG A 110 6.08 -6.51 -0.59
N SER A 111 7.19 -5.88 -0.21
CA SER A 111 8.40 -6.60 0.18
C SER A 111 8.18 -7.52 1.40
N ARG A 112 7.52 -7.02 2.45
CA ARG A 112 7.23 -7.83 3.64
C ARG A 112 6.26 -8.98 3.34
N LEU A 113 5.20 -8.72 2.58
CA LEU A 113 4.24 -9.75 2.17
C LEU A 113 4.90 -10.82 1.33
N SER A 114 5.72 -10.45 0.34
CA SER A 114 6.49 -11.38 -0.48
C SER A 114 7.37 -12.29 0.40
N THR A 115 8.13 -11.72 1.33
CA THR A 115 8.97 -12.49 2.26
C THR A 115 8.15 -13.47 3.10
N ILE A 116 7.00 -13.04 3.64
CA ILE A 116 6.13 -13.89 4.45
C ILE A 116 5.54 -15.03 3.62
N ILE A 117 5.04 -14.71 2.43
CA ILE A 117 4.43 -15.69 1.51
C ILE A 117 5.48 -16.75 1.14
N ASN A 118 6.64 -16.34 0.63
CA ASN A 118 7.69 -17.25 0.23
C ASN A 118 8.17 -18.13 1.39
N SER A 119 8.30 -17.56 2.59
CA SER A 119 8.66 -18.34 3.78
C SER A 119 7.61 -19.39 4.14
N ARG A 120 6.32 -19.05 4.01
CA ARG A 120 5.22 -19.99 4.29
C ARG A 120 5.14 -21.09 3.26
N ILE A 121 5.26 -20.75 1.99
CA ILE A 121 5.23 -21.70 0.88
C ILE A 121 6.39 -22.70 1.02
N ARG A 122 7.62 -22.24 1.23
CA ARG A 122 8.76 -23.13 1.48
C ARG A 122 8.53 -24.04 2.69
N GLY A 123 7.93 -23.52 3.76
CA GLY A 123 7.61 -24.32 4.94
C GLY A 123 6.60 -25.43 4.64
N VAL A 124 5.60 -25.17 3.81
CA VAL A 124 4.58 -26.17 3.43
C VAL A 124 5.16 -27.18 2.43
N LEU A 125 5.81 -26.70 1.37
CA LEU A 125 6.38 -27.58 0.33
C LEU A 125 7.52 -28.45 0.85
N GLY A 126 8.37 -27.92 1.74
CA GLY A 126 9.46 -28.67 2.33
C GLY A 126 9.04 -29.81 3.27
N THR A 127 7.76 -29.84 3.67
CA THR A 127 7.20 -30.90 4.54
C THR A 127 6.31 -31.89 3.79
N GLN A 128 5.96 -31.64 2.52
CA GLN A 128 5.07 -32.51 1.73
C GLN A 128 5.83 -33.21 0.62
N GLU A 129 5.49 -34.47 0.37
CA GLU A 129 5.98 -35.23 -0.79
C GLU A 129 5.21 -34.83 -2.05
N LEU A 130 5.92 -34.77 -3.19
CA LEU A 130 5.35 -34.44 -4.50
C LEU A 130 4.14 -35.31 -4.87
N ALA A 131 4.15 -36.59 -4.49
CA ALA A 131 3.07 -37.52 -4.72
C ALA A 131 1.75 -37.10 -4.07
N THR A 132 1.80 -36.43 -2.91
CA THR A 132 0.63 -35.93 -2.19
C THR A 132 0.06 -34.66 -2.86
N LEU A 133 0.92 -33.83 -3.44
CA LEU A 133 0.50 -32.62 -4.17
C LEU A 133 -0.12 -32.94 -5.54
N LEU A 134 0.28 -34.04 -6.16
CA LEU A 134 -0.21 -34.48 -7.47
C LEU A 134 -1.39 -35.45 -7.39
N SER A 135 -1.70 -35.99 -6.20
CA SER A 135 -2.81 -36.92 -6.01
C SER A 135 -4.17 -36.22 -6.04
N THR A 136 -5.25 -37.03 -6.22
CA THR A 136 -6.65 -36.60 -6.39
C THR A 136 -7.22 -35.81 -5.19
N ASP A 137 -6.51 -35.71 -4.06
CA ASP A 137 -6.89 -34.93 -2.88
C ASP A 137 -6.65 -33.42 -3.01
N ARG A 138 -6.27 -32.94 -4.18
CA ARG A 138 -6.13 -31.51 -4.53
C ARG A 138 -7.33 -30.66 -4.11
N THR A 139 -8.53 -31.23 -4.18
CA THR A 139 -9.79 -30.54 -3.89
C THR A 139 -9.96 -30.21 -2.41
N LYS A 140 -9.37 -31.00 -1.51
CA LYS A 140 -9.47 -30.77 -0.05
C LYS A 140 -8.51 -29.69 0.48
N GLN A 141 -7.37 -29.50 -0.18
CA GLN A 141 -6.37 -28.52 0.27
C GLN A 141 -6.60 -27.10 -0.27
N MET A 142 -7.39 -26.95 -1.35
CA MET A 142 -7.75 -25.64 -1.91
C MET A 142 -8.99 -25.00 -1.26
N SER A 143 -9.63 -25.64 -0.30
CA SER A 143 -10.88 -25.18 0.35
C SER A 143 -10.68 -24.61 1.76
N ILE A 144 -9.44 -24.21 2.12
CA ILE A 144 -9.15 -23.53 3.40
C ILE A 144 -8.86 -22.05 3.16
#